data_d44e5d93801bcde3135e6534d6ddbb14
#
_entry.id   d44e5d93801bcde3135e6534d6ddbb14
#
_cell.length_a   1.000
_cell.length_b   1.000
_cell.length_c   1.000
_cell.angle_alpha   90.00
_cell.angle_beta   90.00
_cell.angle_gamma   90.00
#
_symmetry.space_group_name_H-M   'P 1'
#
loop_
_entity.id
_entity.type
_entity.pdbx_description
1 polymer ?
#
loop_
_entity_poly.entity_id
_entity_poly.type
_entity_poly.pdbx_seq_one_letter_code
_entity_poly.pdbx_strand_id
1 'polypeptide(L)'
;MKYLSRILLITFVFVFSATYSHAESWRDKTELLIYSPRYFGPNAFPIPEMRDGQVSERYEVEVRGEYHRYSGDKTKNWYGRLYIPLVNNRVAVEVSCTLETEFETTPETKAERFAAGTKNWDNILGDVIIGTHYQILRSEKWVDLVGRMYIRTATGQRLALARYTDAAGYWFDLTFGKDLLKSTDGTASLRVHGMGGFYCWMTNSLVHRQ
;
A
#
# COMPACT_ATOMS: atom_id res chain seq x y z
N MET A 1 -28.96 -9.44 3.87
CA MET A 1 -28.97 -8.66 2.61
C MET A 1 -29.08 -7.15 2.81
N LYS A 2 -29.95 -6.62 3.68
CA LYS A 2 -30.11 -5.13 3.87
C LYS A 2 -28.86 -4.38 4.40
N TYR A 3 -27.98 -5.03 5.15
CA TYR A 3 -26.76 -4.42 5.67
C TYR A 3 -25.62 -4.38 4.64
N LEU A 4 -25.54 -5.39 3.79
CA LEU A 4 -24.52 -5.48 2.74
C LEU A 4 -24.66 -4.35 1.71
N SER A 5 -25.92 -4.03 1.32
CA SER A 5 -26.18 -2.90 0.40
C SER A 5 -25.84 -1.55 1.00
N ARG A 6 -26.00 -1.37 2.31
CA ARG A 6 -25.65 -0.11 2.99
C ARG A 6 -24.15 0.06 3.12
N ILE A 7 -23.41 -1.00 3.43
CA ILE A 7 -21.94 -0.97 3.50
C ILE A 7 -21.36 -0.69 2.11
N LEU A 8 -21.88 -1.37 1.07
CA LEU A 8 -21.44 -1.13 -0.31
C LEU A 8 -21.71 0.32 -0.76
N LEU A 9 -22.87 0.88 -0.38
CA LEU A 9 -23.24 2.25 -0.70
C LEU A 9 -22.34 3.26 0.02
N ILE A 10 -22.00 3.03 1.29
CA ILE A 10 -21.12 3.90 2.07
C ILE A 10 -19.69 3.85 1.49
N THR A 11 -19.19 2.66 1.14
CA THR A 11 -17.87 2.51 0.51
C THR A 11 -17.84 3.20 -0.85
N PHE A 12 -18.91 3.07 -1.64
CA PHE A 12 -19.02 3.71 -2.95
C PHE A 12 -19.09 5.24 -2.85
N VAL A 13 -19.85 5.78 -1.88
CA VAL A 13 -19.94 7.23 -1.63
C VAL A 13 -18.60 7.78 -1.14
N PHE A 14 -17.87 7.05 -0.29
CA PHE A 14 -16.54 7.47 0.18
C PHE A 14 -15.50 7.51 -0.95
N VAL A 15 -15.54 6.53 -1.86
CA VAL A 15 -14.66 6.49 -3.03
C VAL A 15 -14.96 7.64 -4.00
N PHE A 16 -16.24 7.98 -4.22
CA PHE A 16 -16.62 9.05 -5.12
C PHE A 16 -16.39 10.47 -4.54
N SER A 17 -16.51 10.65 -3.23
CA SER A 17 -16.23 11.96 -2.61
C SER A 17 -14.73 12.30 -2.57
N ALA A 18 -13.84 11.30 -2.59
CA ALA A 18 -12.40 11.53 -2.67
C ALA A 18 -11.93 12.04 -4.05
N THR A 19 -12.75 11.95 -5.09
CA THR A 19 -12.38 12.35 -6.46
C THR A 19 -12.63 13.82 -6.77
N TYR A 20 -13.27 14.59 -5.88
CA TYR A 20 -13.49 16.03 -6.07
C TYR A 20 -12.44 16.94 -5.40
N SER A 21 -11.24 16.45 -5.19
CA SER A 21 -10.11 17.34 -4.95
C SER A 21 -9.80 18.05 -6.26
N HIS A 22 -9.96 19.38 -6.31
CA HIS A 22 -9.45 20.21 -7.39
C HIS A 22 -7.94 20.08 -7.45
N ALA A 23 -7.45 19.04 -8.11
CA ALA A 23 -6.10 19.00 -8.57
C ALA A 23 -5.97 20.08 -9.66
N GLU A 24 -5.33 21.20 -9.35
CA GLU A 24 -4.82 22.09 -10.39
C GLU A 24 -4.15 21.22 -11.45
N SER A 25 -4.48 21.46 -12.72
CA SER A 25 -4.02 20.68 -13.85
C SER A 25 -2.50 20.47 -13.78
N TRP A 26 -2.08 19.33 -13.26
CA TRP A 26 -0.68 18.88 -13.21
C TRP A 26 -0.08 18.78 -14.62
N ARG A 27 -0.93 18.72 -15.65
CA ARG A 27 -0.55 18.62 -17.06
C ARG A 27 0.20 19.82 -17.58
N ASP A 28 -0.06 21.00 -17.01
CA ASP A 28 0.58 22.23 -17.47
C ASP A 28 1.97 22.46 -16.85
N LYS A 29 2.36 21.60 -15.89
CA LYS A 29 3.62 21.71 -15.14
C LYS A 29 4.56 20.51 -15.30
N THR A 30 4.25 19.58 -16.19
CA THR A 30 4.92 18.27 -16.28
C THR A 30 6.28 18.28 -16.99
N GLU A 31 6.70 19.38 -17.60
CA GLU A 31 7.98 19.41 -18.33
C GLU A 31 9.24 19.24 -17.44
N LEU A 32 9.09 19.32 -16.11
CA LEU A 32 10.22 19.27 -15.19
C LEU A 32 10.24 18.10 -14.21
N LEU A 33 9.24 17.20 -14.24
CA LEU A 33 9.08 16.19 -13.20
C LEU A 33 9.28 14.77 -13.69
N ILE A 34 10.51 14.30 -13.65
CA ILE A 34 10.80 12.87 -13.71
C ILE A 34 10.68 12.32 -12.27
N TYR A 35 9.46 12.08 -11.81
CA TYR A 35 9.25 11.34 -10.57
C TYR A 35 9.49 9.87 -10.82
N SER A 36 10.61 9.40 -10.38
CA SER A 36 10.89 7.98 -10.24
C SER A 36 10.78 7.60 -8.75
N PRO A 37 10.31 6.41 -8.41
CA PRO A 37 10.41 5.87 -7.05
C PRO A 37 11.82 5.96 -6.45
N ARG A 38 12.84 6.02 -7.28
CA ARG A 38 14.23 6.25 -6.90
C ARG A 38 14.46 7.56 -6.14
N TYR A 39 13.66 8.60 -6.41
CA TYR A 39 13.80 9.91 -5.75
C TYR A 39 13.17 9.98 -4.36
N PHE A 40 12.54 8.90 -3.92
CA PHE A 40 11.91 8.84 -2.60
C PHE A 40 12.53 7.74 -1.73
N GLY A 41 12.22 7.79 -0.44
CA GLY A 41 12.54 6.70 0.48
C GLY A 41 11.80 5.41 0.12
N PRO A 42 12.24 4.27 0.67
CA PRO A 42 11.73 2.95 0.28
C PRO A 42 10.23 2.74 0.51
N ASN A 43 9.63 3.51 1.42
CA ASN A 43 8.22 3.36 1.80
C ASN A 43 7.28 4.35 1.11
N ALA A 44 7.79 5.21 0.22
CA ALA A 44 6.96 6.21 -0.45
C ALA A 44 5.96 5.59 -1.43
N PHE A 45 6.31 4.47 -2.05
CA PHE A 45 5.48 3.73 -2.99
C PHE A 45 5.47 2.25 -2.64
N PRO A 46 4.73 1.86 -1.59
CA PRO A 46 4.68 0.47 -1.16
C PRO A 46 4.07 -0.41 -2.27
N ILE A 47 4.74 -1.51 -2.55
CA ILE A 47 4.24 -2.50 -3.51
C ILE A 47 3.22 -3.39 -2.78
N PRO A 48 2.02 -3.62 -3.37
CA PRO A 48 1.04 -4.52 -2.78
C PRO A 48 1.61 -5.93 -2.59
N GLU A 49 1.41 -6.48 -1.41
CA GLU A 49 1.87 -7.84 -1.10
C GLU A 49 1.00 -8.87 -1.81
N MET A 50 1.64 -9.90 -2.38
CA MET A 50 0.95 -11.03 -2.96
C MET A 50 0.32 -11.89 -1.86
N ARG A 51 -0.96 -12.25 -2.04
CA ARG A 51 -1.75 -13.10 -1.14
C ARG A 51 -2.12 -14.40 -1.84
N ASP A 52 -2.63 -15.34 -1.08
CA ASP A 52 -2.93 -16.70 -1.52
C ASP A 52 -4.27 -16.86 -2.29
N GLY A 53 -5.03 -15.78 -2.48
CA GLY A 53 -6.33 -15.80 -3.16
C GLY A 53 -7.49 -16.20 -2.25
N GLN A 54 -7.29 -16.20 -0.94
CA GLN A 54 -8.33 -16.48 0.05
C GLN A 54 -8.45 -15.35 1.06
N VAL A 55 -9.69 -15.00 1.43
CA VAL A 55 -9.98 -14.14 2.57
C VAL A 55 -9.88 -15.00 3.83
N SER A 56 -8.97 -14.61 4.74
CA SER A 56 -8.79 -15.29 6.02
C SER A 56 -10.02 -15.09 6.93
N GLU A 57 -10.34 -16.11 7.72
CA GLU A 57 -11.37 -16.04 8.76
C GLU A 57 -10.82 -15.55 10.09
N ARG A 58 -9.50 -15.39 10.19
CA ARG A 58 -8.82 -15.07 11.43
C ARG A 58 -8.45 -13.59 11.47
N TYR A 59 -8.53 -13.03 12.66
CA TYR A 59 -7.88 -11.75 12.95
C TYR A 59 -6.37 -11.96 12.87
N GLU A 60 -5.69 -11.06 12.19
CA GLU A 60 -4.24 -11.10 12.09
C GLU A 60 -3.65 -9.78 12.56
N VAL A 61 -2.64 -9.86 13.40
CA VAL A 61 -1.80 -8.74 13.79
C VAL A 61 -0.38 -9.06 13.39
N GLU A 62 0.25 -8.16 12.67
CA GLU A 62 1.63 -8.29 12.26
C GLU A 62 2.42 -7.08 12.74
N VAL A 63 3.60 -7.35 13.29
CA VAL A 63 4.62 -6.33 13.55
C VAL A 63 5.90 -6.82 12.90
N ARG A 64 6.51 -5.99 12.06
CA ARG A 64 7.69 -6.35 11.27
C ARG A 64 8.75 -5.28 11.37
N GLY A 65 9.98 -5.68 11.68
CA GLY A 65 11.16 -4.84 11.52
C GLY A 65 11.73 -4.98 10.13
N GLU A 66 12.02 -3.87 9.46
CA GLU A 66 12.57 -3.84 8.12
C GLU A 66 13.86 -3.01 8.09
N TYR A 67 14.81 -3.45 7.30
CA TYR A 67 16.03 -2.70 7.06
C TYR A 67 16.30 -2.58 5.56
N HIS A 68 16.29 -1.34 5.09
CA HIS A 68 16.60 -1.01 3.71
C HIS A 68 17.97 -0.34 3.65
N ARG A 69 18.84 -0.86 2.79
CA ARG A 69 20.15 -0.28 2.53
C ARG A 69 20.28 0.03 1.05
N TYR A 70 20.44 1.28 0.76
CA TYR A 70 20.71 1.79 -0.57
C TYR A 70 21.99 2.65 -0.53
N SER A 71 22.63 2.89 -1.68
CA SER A 71 23.77 3.79 -1.73
C SER A 71 23.35 5.19 -1.26
N GLY A 72 23.91 5.63 -0.12
CA GLY A 72 23.58 6.92 0.48
C GLY A 72 22.24 7.01 1.23
N ASP A 73 21.51 5.89 1.40
CA ASP A 73 20.29 5.85 2.22
C ASP A 73 20.25 4.58 3.04
N LYS A 74 20.14 4.73 4.35
CA LYS A 74 19.89 3.62 5.29
C LYS A 74 18.57 3.91 6.00
N THR A 75 17.65 2.98 5.92
CA THR A 75 16.32 3.13 6.50
C THR A 75 15.97 1.90 7.32
N LYS A 76 15.50 2.12 8.54
CA LYS A 76 14.94 1.09 9.41
C LYS A 76 13.48 1.42 9.67
N ASN A 77 12.62 0.44 9.62
CA ASN A 77 11.20 0.61 9.83
C ASN A 77 10.65 -0.37 10.84
N TRP A 78 9.66 0.09 11.59
CA TRP A 78 8.69 -0.76 12.24
C TRP A 78 7.37 -0.67 11.50
N TYR A 79 6.95 -1.76 10.89
CA TYR A 79 5.69 -1.86 10.17
C TYR A 79 4.66 -2.58 11.04
N GLY A 80 3.43 -2.08 11.03
CA GLY A 80 2.28 -2.69 11.70
C GLY A 80 1.14 -2.95 10.73
N ARG A 81 0.45 -4.07 10.88
CA ARG A 81 -0.72 -4.45 10.10
C ARG A 81 -1.77 -5.12 10.99
N LEU A 82 -3.00 -4.71 10.80
CA LEU A 82 -4.18 -5.33 11.40
C LEU A 82 -5.12 -5.79 10.28
N TYR A 83 -5.49 -7.05 10.31
CA TYR A 83 -6.45 -7.65 9.38
C TYR A 83 -7.68 -8.13 10.14
N ILE A 84 -8.86 -7.74 9.68
CA ILE A 84 -10.14 -7.93 10.35
C ILE A 84 -11.13 -8.58 9.38
N PRO A 85 -11.46 -9.88 9.54
CA PRO A 85 -12.55 -10.51 8.80
C PRO A 85 -13.89 -9.94 9.27
N LEU A 86 -14.79 -9.60 8.33
CA LEU A 86 -16.05 -8.94 8.65
C LEU A 86 -17.28 -9.81 8.41
N VAL A 87 -17.33 -10.55 7.32
CA VAL A 87 -18.53 -11.27 6.91
C VAL A 87 -18.15 -12.67 6.41
N ASN A 88 -18.36 -13.67 7.26
CA ASN A 88 -18.29 -15.09 6.88
C ASN A 88 -17.19 -15.41 5.86
N ASN A 89 -15.95 -14.99 6.14
CA ASN A 89 -14.78 -15.18 5.26
C ASN A 89 -14.93 -14.65 3.81
N ARG A 90 -15.90 -13.78 3.55
CA ARG A 90 -16.08 -13.16 2.23
C ARG A 90 -15.52 -11.75 2.13
N VAL A 91 -15.51 -11.04 3.24
CA VAL A 91 -15.03 -9.65 3.28
C VAL A 91 -14.07 -9.49 4.45
N ALA A 92 -12.98 -8.79 4.21
CA ALA A 92 -12.09 -8.37 5.28
C ALA A 92 -11.63 -6.93 5.05
N VAL A 93 -11.23 -6.28 6.11
CA VAL A 93 -10.56 -4.97 6.10
C VAL A 93 -9.16 -5.15 6.64
N GLU A 94 -8.22 -4.46 6.04
CA GLU A 94 -6.83 -4.40 6.46
C GLU A 94 -6.46 -2.94 6.70
N VAL A 95 -5.75 -2.69 7.80
CA VAL A 95 -5.14 -1.39 8.09
C VAL A 95 -3.68 -1.63 8.35
N SER A 96 -2.82 -0.89 7.68
CA SER A 96 -1.38 -0.99 7.87
C SER A 96 -0.71 0.37 7.83
N CYS A 97 0.44 0.46 8.49
CA CYS A 97 1.22 1.68 8.57
C CYS A 97 2.68 1.34 8.88
N THR A 98 3.60 2.11 8.33
CA THR A 98 4.94 2.18 8.88
C THR A 98 4.88 3.04 10.14
N LEU A 99 4.89 2.40 11.31
CA LEU A 99 4.71 3.03 12.61
C LEU A 99 5.87 3.97 12.95
N GLU A 100 7.05 3.60 12.49
CA GLU A 100 8.28 4.34 12.72
C GLU A 100 9.25 4.10 11.57
N THR A 101 9.81 5.17 11.04
CA THR A 101 10.89 5.15 10.05
C THR A 101 12.06 5.95 10.57
N GLU A 102 13.14 5.28 10.88
CA GLU A 102 14.46 5.87 11.15
C GLU A 102 15.28 5.87 9.87
N PHE A 103 15.82 6.99 9.47
CA PHE A 103 16.62 7.04 8.26
C PHE A 103 17.87 7.92 8.40
N GLU A 104 18.88 7.57 7.62
CA GLU A 104 20.10 8.34 7.44
C GLU A 104 20.38 8.51 5.93
N THR A 105 20.48 9.74 5.46
CA THR A 105 20.67 10.05 4.04
C THR A 105 21.91 10.92 3.85
N THR A 106 22.75 10.59 2.87
CA THR A 106 23.93 11.42 2.55
C THR A 106 23.54 12.71 1.82
N PRO A 107 24.37 13.77 1.89
CA PRO A 107 24.13 15.01 1.16
C PRO A 107 23.96 14.82 -0.34
N GLU A 108 24.74 13.91 -0.94
CA GLU A 108 24.68 13.59 -2.37
C GLU A 108 23.33 12.98 -2.75
N THR A 109 22.85 12.02 -1.96
CA THR A 109 21.53 11.40 -2.18
C THR A 109 20.39 12.41 -1.98
N LYS A 110 20.53 13.33 -1.04
CA LYS A 110 19.56 14.44 -0.88
C LYS A 110 19.52 15.33 -2.11
N ALA A 111 20.68 15.72 -2.64
CA ALA A 111 20.77 16.51 -3.87
C ALA A 111 20.17 15.77 -5.07
N GLU A 112 20.46 14.47 -5.22
CA GLU A 112 19.89 13.62 -6.27
C GLU A 112 18.35 13.57 -6.20
N ARG A 113 17.79 13.57 -4.99
CA ARG A 113 16.34 13.50 -4.73
C ARG A 113 15.68 14.89 -4.71
N PHE A 114 16.40 15.96 -4.95
CA PHE A 114 15.90 17.32 -4.78
C PHE A 114 15.27 17.58 -3.40
N ALA A 115 15.79 16.90 -2.37
CA ALA A 115 15.28 17.03 -1.02
C ALA A 115 15.74 18.36 -0.38
N ALA A 116 14.79 19.23 -0.07
CA ALA A 116 15.06 20.56 0.48
C ALA A 116 15.35 20.59 1.99
N GLY A 117 15.08 19.47 2.69
CA GLY A 117 15.26 19.39 4.14
C GLY A 117 16.73 19.41 4.55
N THR A 118 17.04 20.11 5.64
CA THR A 118 18.42 20.21 6.19
C THR A 118 18.88 18.97 6.94
N LYS A 119 17.93 18.19 7.49
CA LYS A 119 18.25 16.99 8.27
C LYS A 119 18.75 15.85 7.39
N ASN A 120 19.79 15.18 7.83
CA ASN A 120 20.28 13.94 7.24
C ASN A 120 19.75 12.70 7.96
N TRP A 121 19.23 12.87 9.16
CA TRP A 121 18.62 11.84 9.99
C TRP A 121 17.34 12.36 10.65
N ASP A 122 16.31 11.54 10.71
CA ASP A 122 15.07 11.83 11.43
C ASP A 122 14.32 10.53 11.76
N ASN A 123 13.30 10.64 12.61
CA ASN A 123 12.35 9.60 12.96
C ASN A 123 10.94 10.10 12.61
N ILE A 124 10.19 9.34 11.85
CA ILE A 124 8.92 9.77 11.26
C ILE A 124 7.88 8.65 11.16
N LEU A 125 6.61 9.04 11.12
CA LEU A 125 5.47 8.19 10.84
C LEU A 125 5.27 8.07 9.31
N GLY A 126 4.84 6.88 8.86
CA GLY A 126 4.50 6.60 7.47
C GLY A 126 3.05 6.87 7.09
N ASP A 127 2.73 6.54 5.85
CA ASP A 127 1.35 6.58 5.36
C ASP A 127 0.52 5.46 5.97
N VAL A 128 -0.70 5.79 6.36
CA VAL A 128 -1.71 4.79 6.71
C VAL A 128 -2.33 4.25 5.43
N ILE A 129 -2.41 2.94 5.34
CA ILE A 129 -3.00 2.22 4.20
C ILE A 129 -4.21 1.45 4.70
N ILE A 130 -5.33 1.61 4.02
CA ILE A 130 -6.58 0.92 4.32
C ILE A 130 -6.95 0.06 3.13
N GLY A 131 -7.11 -1.25 3.36
CA GLY A 131 -7.44 -2.24 2.35
C GLY A 131 -8.79 -2.90 2.60
N THR A 132 -9.44 -3.29 1.52
CA THR A 132 -10.65 -4.12 1.54
C THR A 132 -10.41 -5.33 0.66
N HIS A 133 -10.74 -6.51 1.16
CA HIS A 133 -10.63 -7.79 0.49
C HIS A 133 -12.03 -8.36 0.26
N TYR A 134 -12.31 -8.83 -0.93
CA TYR A 134 -13.58 -9.44 -1.27
C TYR A 134 -13.36 -10.78 -1.97
N GLN A 135 -13.83 -11.88 -1.35
CA GLN A 135 -13.79 -13.22 -1.95
C GLN A 135 -14.82 -13.31 -3.08
N ILE A 136 -14.35 -13.22 -4.31
CA ILE A 136 -15.19 -13.32 -5.52
C ILE A 136 -15.57 -14.77 -5.75
N LEU A 137 -14.58 -15.68 -5.70
CA LEU A 137 -14.78 -17.11 -5.91
C LEU A 137 -13.93 -17.88 -4.89
N ARG A 138 -14.53 -18.91 -4.28
CA ARG A 138 -13.82 -19.94 -3.51
C ARG A 138 -14.24 -21.29 -4.08
N SER A 139 -13.29 -22.06 -4.61
CA SER A 139 -13.60 -23.26 -5.34
C SER A 139 -12.50 -24.32 -5.26
N GLU A 140 -12.87 -25.51 -4.84
CA GLU A 140 -11.96 -26.65 -4.87
C GLU A 140 -11.63 -27.10 -6.31
N LYS A 141 -12.56 -26.93 -7.25
CA LYS A 141 -12.37 -27.36 -8.66
C LYS A 141 -11.58 -26.36 -9.48
N TRP A 142 -11.86 -25.08 -9.28
CA TRP A 142 -11.25 -23.98 -10.02
C TRP A 142 -10.19 -23.29 -9.18
N VAL A 143 -10.03 -22.01 -9.37
CA VAL A 143 -9.16 -21.16 -8.55
C VAL A 143 -9.98 -20.43 -7.50
N ASP A 144 -9.36 -20.15 -6.38
CA ASP A 144 -9.87 -19.12 -5.47
C ASP A 144 -9.53 -17.76 -6.05
N LEU A 145 -10.43 -16.79 -5.91
CA LEU A 145 -10.26 -15.45 -6.46
C LEU A 145 -10.70 -14.39 -5.44
N VAL A 146 -9.81 -13.47 -5.15
CA VAL A 146 -10.04 -12.32 -4.27
C VAL A 146 -9.80 -11.03 -5.04
N GLY A 147 -10.77 -10.12 -5.00
CA GLY A 147 -10.57 -8.73 -5.40
C GLY A 147 -10.13 -7.91 -4.20
N ARG A 148 -9.12 -7.05 -4.38
CA ARG A 148 -8.64 -6.17 -3.33
C ARG A 148 -8.62 -4.73 -3.80
N MET A 149 -8.95 -3.83 -2.90
CA MET A 149 -8.84 -2.39 -3.10
C MET A 149 -8.15 -1.77 -1.89
N TYR A 150 -7.17 -0.92 -2.15
CA TYR A 150 -6.45 -0.22 -1.10
C TYR A 150 -6.41 1.28 -1.37
N ILE A 151 -6.45 2.04 -0.30
CA ILE A 151 -6.24 3.49 -0.29
C ILE A 151 -5.04 3.77 0.61
N ARG A 152 -4.04 4.44 0.07
CA ARG A 152 -2.95 5.03 0.83
C ARG A 152 -3.32 6.48 1.13
N THR A 153 -3.26 6.84 2.39
CA THR A 153 -3.49 8.21 2.83
C THR A 153 -2.24 9.07 2.64
N ALA A 154 -2.37 10.38 2.74
CA ALA A 154 -1.26 11.32 2.74
C ALA A 154 -0.84 11.69 4.18
N THR A 155 -0.68 10.69 5.05
CA THR A 155 -0.31 10.90 6.46
C THR A 155 1.19 10.82 6.71
N GLY A 156 1.95 10.29 5.76
CA GLY A 156 3.40 10.17 5.84
C GLY A 156 4.07 11.54 5.90
N GLN A 157 5.08 11.62 6.74
CA GLN A 157 5.76 12.89 7.05
C GLN A 157 7.00 13.10 6.18
N ARG A 158 7.52 14.34 6.19
CA ARG A 158 8.82 14.71 5.62
C ARG A 158 8.90 14.62 4.09
N LEU A 159 7.92 15.19 3.39
CA LEU A 159 8.02 15.39 1.95
C LEU A 159 9.30 16.15 1.57
N ALA A 160 9.65 17.22 2.30
CA ALA A 160 10.87 18.00 2.05
C ALA A 160 12.17 17.17 2.12
N LEU A 161 12.15 16.02 2.78
CA LEU A 161 13.27 15.08 2.83
C LEU A 161 13.12 13.92 1.82
N ALA A 162 12.14 14.02 0.93
CA ALA A 162 11.80 12.99 -0.05
C ALA A 162 11.57 11.59 0.58
N ARG A 163 10.94 11.54 1.76
CA ARG A 163 10.65 10.25 2.46
C ARG A 163 9.28 9.71 2.09
N TYR A 164 8.25 10.55 2.06
CA TYR A 164 6.89 10.24 1.65
C TYR A 164 6.38 11.29 0.66
N THR A 165 5.35 10.98 -0.10
CA THR A 165 4.90 11.81 -1.22
C THR A 165 3.91 12.90 -0.82
N ASP A 166 3.39 12.88 0.43
CA ASP A 166 2.30 13.75 0.89
C ASP A 166 1.14 13.79 -0.10
N ALA A 167 0.85 12.65 -0.71
CA ALA A 167 -0.22 12.49 -1.68
C ALA A 167 -0.89 11.13 -1.50
N ALA A 168 -2.20 11.10 -1.68
CA ALA A 168 -2.96 9.86 -1.66
C ALA A 168 -2.59 8.96 -2.85
N GLY A 169 -2.82 7.67 -2.68
CA GLY A 169 -2.70 6.68 -3.74
C GLY A 169 -3.73 5.58 -3.56
N TYR A 170 -4.01 4.85 -4.60
CA TYR A 170 -4.90 3.71 -4.51
C TYR A 170 -4.46 2.63 -5.49
N TRP A 171 -4.78 1.37 -5.17
CA TRP A 171 -4.60 0.27 -6.08
C TRP A 171 -5.73 -0.74 -6.00
N PHE A 172 -5.90 -1.45 -7.11
CA PHE A 172 -6.82 -2.55 -7.24
C PHE A 172 -6.08 -3.74 -7.79
N ASP A 173 -6.34 -4.90 -7.23
CA ASP A 173 -5.80 -6.14 -7.74
C ASP A 173 -6.78 -7.30 -7.62
N LEU A 174 -6.51 -8.32 -8.42
CA LEU A 174 -7.09 -9.64 -8.33
C LEU A 174 -5.99 -10.61 -7.93
N THR A 175 -6.19 -11.27 -6.82
CA THR A 175 -5.31 -12.34 -6.34
C THR A 175 -6.02 -13.68 -6.53
N PHE A 176 -5.34 -14.62 -7.15
CA PHE A 176 -5.85 -15.97 -7.35
C PHE A 176 -4.94 -17.00 -6.71
N GLY A 177 -5.51 -18.14 -6.33
CA GLY A 177 -4.78 -19.24 -5.75
C GLY A 177 -5.42 -20.58 -6.07
N LYS A 178 -4.61 -21.64 -6.16
CA LYS A 178 -5.06 -23.00 -6.40
C LYS A 178 -4.17 -24.00 -5.67
N ASP A 179 -4.82 -24.90 -4.90
CA ASP A 179 -4.13 -26.06 -4.35
C ASP A 179 -3.92 -27.09 -5.48
N LEU A 180 -2.67 -27.37 -5.79
CA LEU A 180 -2.29 -28.37 -6.81
C LEU A 180 -2.19 -29.77 -6.19
N LEU A 181 -1.62 -29.84 -5.00
CA LEU A 181 -1.46 -31.07 -4.25
C LEU A 181 -1.84 -30.83 -2.79
N LYS A 182 -2.53 -31.80 -2.21
CA LYS A 182 -2.87 -31.80 -0.81
C LYS A 182 -2.76 -33.23 -0.30
N SER A 183 -1.95 -33.46 0.71
CA SER A 183 -1.83 -34.76 1.36
C SER A 183 -3.14 -35.13 2.06
N THR A 184 -3.48 -36.39 2.05
CA THR A 184 -4.71 -36.91 2.69
C THR A 184 -4.72 -36.72 4.20
N ASP A 185 -3.56 -36.68 4.82
CA ASP A 185 -3.37 -36.42 6.26
C ASP A 185 -3.25 -34.91 6.60
N GLY A 186 -3.28 -34.04 5.58
CA GLY A 186 -3.19 -32.60 5.76
C GLY A 186 -1.78 -32.07 6.15
N THR A 187 -0.77 -32.93 6.19
CA THR A 187 0.59 -32.55 6.62
C THR A 187 1.35 -31.77 5.57
N ALA A 188 1.00 -31.93 4.28
CA ALA A 188 1.66 -31.23 3.19
C ALA A 188 0.67 -30.72 2.15
N SER A 189 0.92 -29.55 1.62
CA SER A 189 0.17 -28.99 0.50
C SER A 189 1.07 -28.18 -0.41
N LEU A 190 0.77 -28.18 -1.71
CA LEU A 190 1.38 -27.30 -2.70
C LEU A 190 0.30 -26.40 -3.27
N ARG A 191 0.43 -25.11 -3.00
CA ARG A 191 -0.46 -24.08 -3.50
C ARG A 191 0.28 -23.12 -4.41
N VAL A 192 -0.29 -22.85 -5.58
CA VAL A 192 0.20 -21.83 -6.50
C VAL A 192 -0.73 -20.64 -6.43
N HIS A 193 -0.19 -19.46 -6.37
CA HIS A 193 -0.95 -18.22 -6.35
C HIS A 193 -0.26 -17.14 -7.19
N GLY A 194 -1.05 -16.15 -7.59
CA GLY A 194 -0.59 -15.02 -8.36
C GLY A 194 -1.49 -13.81 -8.17
N MET A 195 -1.00 -12.69 -8.62
CA MET A 195 -1.68 -11.40 -8.49
C MET A 195 -1.48 -10.59 -9.74
N GLY A 196 -2.53 -9.87 -10.14
CA GLY A 196 -2.47 -8.87 -11.20
C GLY A 196 -3.35 -7.68 -10.84
N GLY A 197 -2.88 -6.49 -11.14
CA GLY A 197 -3.62 -5.27 -10.80
C GLY A 197 -2.93 -4.01 -11.30
N PHE A 198 -3.42 -2.87 -10.85
CA PHE A 198 -2.83 -1.58 -11.15
C PHE A 198 -2.77 -0.70 -9.90
N TYR A 199 -1.77 0.16 -9.88
CA TYR A 199 -1.53 1.11 -8.81
C TYR A 199 -1.50 2.52 -9.38
N CYS A 200 -2.43 3.36 -8.89
CA CYS A 200 -2.44 4.79 -9.15
C CYS A 200 -1.80 5.51 -7.96
N TRP A 201 -0.63 6.02 -8.16
CA TRP A 201 0.06 6.83 -7.16
C TRP A 201 0.18 8.26 -7.66
N MET A 202 0.08 9.19 -6.72
CA MET A 202 0.27 10.61 -6.97
C MET A 202 1.44 11.12 -6.16
N THR A 203 2.05 12.16 -6.66
CA THR A 203 3.09 12.90 -5.95
C THR A 203 2.61 14.33 -5.75
N ASN A 204 2.87 14.89 -4.58
CA ASN A 204 2.56 16.29 -4.34
C ASN A 204 3.59 17.17 -5.08
N SER A 205 3.10 18.18 -5.80
CA SER A 205 3.92 19.09 -6.61
C SER A 205 4.65 20.17 -5.80
N LEU A 206 4.96 19.91 -4.52
CA LEU A 206 5.68 20.88 -3.67
C LEU A 206 7.07 21.27 -4.18
N VAL A 207 7.66 20.50 -5.07
CA VAL A 207 8.90 20.86 -5.76
C VAL A 207 8.75 22.17 -6.59
N HIS A 208 7.52 22.62 -6.83
CA HIS A 208 7.23 23.85 -7.56
C HIS A 208 7.00 25.09 -6.68
N ARG A 209 7.15 24.98 -5.37
CA ARG A 209 7.00 26.12 -4.45
C ARG A 209 8.32 26.71 -3.97
N GLN A 210 9.42 26.41 -4.66
CA GLN A 210 10.71 27.09 -4.44
C GLN A 210 10.97 28.11 -5.53
#